data_700f2e516a8f22be5e046a3fdf0ce0af
#
_entry.id   700f2e516a8f22be5e046a3fdf0ce0af
#
_cell.length_a   1.000
_cell.length_b   1.000
_cell.length_c   1.000
_cell.angle_alpha   90.00
_cell.angle_beta   90.00
_cell.angle_gamma   90.00
#
_symmetry.space_group_name_H-M   'P 1'
#
loop_
_entity.id
_entity.type
_entity.pdbx_description
1 polymer ?
#
loop_
_entity_poly.entity_id
_entity_poly.type
_entity_poly.pdbx_seq_one_letter_code
_entity_poly.pdbx_strand_id
1 'polypeptide(L)'
;MIILQGNKIERSFSGDVLFDNINIQVDQRDRIALVGRNGAGKSTLLKILVGEEAPTKGEINKKRDLSLSYLAQDSRFQSENTIFQEMLQVFDSLREVEKRLRELELQMGQVSGSDLEQLMKTYDILSEEFREKGGFTYESDIKAILNGFKFNSDMWEMPISELSGGQNTRLALAKMLLEKPELLVLDEPTNHLDIDTIAWLENYLVNYQGALIIVSHDRYFLDKVATVTYDLTTHSLDRYVGNYSKFMDLKAEKIATEEKNFEKQQKEIAKLEDFVQRNIVRASTTKRAQARRKQLEKMERLDKPNVEQKSANMTFHAGKVSGNVVLTLENAAIGYEGVSLSEPIDLDVKKFDAIAIVGPNGIGKSTLIKSLVGQIPFIKGEAKLGANVETGYYDQSQSNLTKTNTVLDELWDTFSTTPEVEIRNRLGAFLFSGDDVKKSVSMLSGGERARLLLAKLSMENNNFLILDEPTNHLDIDSKEVLENALIEFDGTLLFVSHDRYFINRVATKVLEISDKGSTLYLGDYDYYLTKKAELEELARLNEEEVSASKTEIDVTSDYETQKVNQKEFRKITRRVVEIEARLEVLENDENNINGLMLETNDIGKLSDLQKELESIQEEQLLLMEEWENLNMRLDL
;
A
#
# COMPACT_ATOMS: atom_id res chain seq x y z
N MET A 1 18.76 -22.24 0.82
CA MET A 1 20.22 -22.02 1.08
C MET A 1 20.40 -20.59 1.58
N ILE A 2 21.09 -20.43 2.73
CA ILE A 2 21.34 -19.11 3.31
C ILE A 2 22.28 -18.33 2.40
N ILE A 3 21.89 -17.12 2.02
CA ILE A 3 22.69 -16.20 1.20
C ILE A 3 23.26 -15.03 2.00
N LEU A 4 22.57 -14.63 3.10
CA LEU A 4 23.02 -13.60 4.01
C LEU A 4 22.59 -13.92 5.43
N GLN A 5 23.49 -13.74 6.41
CA GLN A 5 23.20 -13.93 7.82
C GLN A 5 23.87 -12.84 8.64
N GLY A 6 23.10 -12.23 9.53
CA GLY A 6 23.58 -11.29 10.54
C GLY A 6 23.43 -11.89 11.93
N ASN A 7 24.50 -11.84 12.72
CA ASN A 7 24.53 -12.41 14.06
C ASN A 7 24.83 -11.34 15.10
N LYS A 8 23.97 -11.21 16.11
CA LYS A 8 24.10 -10.30 17.25
C LYS A 8 24.49 -8.87 16.84
N ILE A 9 23.83 -8.36 15.80
CA ILE A 9 24.09 -7.01 15.29
C ILE A 9 23.63 -5.99 16.33
N GLU A 10 24.50 -5.04 16.64
CA GLU A 10 24.24 -3.88 17.50
C GLU A 10 24.60 -2.60 16.75
N ARG A 11 23.79 -1.57 16.91
CA ARG A 11 24.09 -0.22 16.46
C ARG A 11 23.76 0.80 17.54
N SER A 12 24.72 1.67 17.83
CA SER A 12 24.56 2.78 18.78
C SER A 12 25.11 4.07 18.18
N PHE A 13 24.51 5.21 18.53
CA PHE A 13 24.95 6.54 18.16
C PHE A 13 25.18 7.35 19.42
N SER A 14 26.39 7.90 19.58
CA SER A 14 26.76 8.78 20.70
C SER A 14 26.46 8.20 22.10
N GLY A 15 26.38 6.86 22.22
CA GLY A 15 26.09 6.16 23.47
C GLY A 15 24.64 5.66 23.59
N ASP A 16 23.72 6.15 22.78
CA ASP A 16 22.35 5.67 22.72
C ASP A 16 22.23 4.45 21.81
N VAL A 17 21.67 3.36 22.33
CA VAL A 17 21.46 2.11 21.57
C VAL A 17 20.25 2.27 20.69
N LEU A 18 20.45 2.16 19.36
CA LEU A 18 19.36 2.14 18.38
C LEU A 18 18.70 0.76 18.35
N PHE A 19 19.50 -0.28 18.24
CA PHE A 19 19.09 -1.68 18.41
C PHE A 19 20.28 -2.55 18.82
N ASP A 20 19.99 -3.64 19.51
CA ASP A 20 20.99 -4.62 19.96
C ASP A 20 20.51 -6.06 19.76
N ASN A 21 21.48 -6.99 19.80
CA ASN A 21 21.24 -8.42 19.72
C ASN A 21 20.37 -8.89 18.53
N ILE A 22 20.43 -8.19 17.40
CA ILE A 22 19.64 -8.49 16.21
C ILE A 22 20.23 -9.69 15.47
N ASN A 23 19.40 -10.69 15.19
CA ASN A 23 19.76 -11.84 14.37
C ASN A 23 18.82 -11.92 13.16
N ILE A 24 19.39 -11.96 11.96
CA ILE A 24 18.64 -12.03 10.71
C ILE A 24 19.23 -13.11 9.81
N GLN A 25 18.37 -13.82 9.12
CA GLN A 25 18.75 -14.82 8.12
C GLN A 25 17.92 -14.59 6.87
N VAL A 26 18.57 -14.66 5.71
CA VAL A 26 17.96 -14.54 4.40
C VAL A 26 18.30 -15.78 3.59
N ASP A 27 17.29 -16.51 3.19
CA ASP A 27 17.42 -17.65 2.30
C ASP A 27 17.21 -17.27 0.83
N GLN A 28 17.70 -18.10 -0.06
CA GLN A 28 17.48 -17.93 -1.50
C GLN A 28 15.97 -17.93 -1.80
N ARG A 29 15.48 -16.91 -2.51
CA ARG A 29 14.06 -16.66 -2.83
C ARG A 29 13.17 -16.26 -1.64
N ASP A 30 13.72 -15.94 -0.48
CA ASP A 30 12.93 -15.33 0.58
C ASP A 30 12.38 -13.98 0.13
N ARG A 31 11.14 -13.69 0.52
CA ARG A 31 10.49 -12.38 0.36
C ARG A 31 10.19 -11.83 1.73
N ILE A 32 11.10 -11.00 2.21
CA ILE A 32 11.13 -10.51 3.58
C ILE A 32 10.57 -9.09 3.63
N ALA A 33 9.51 -8.89 4.43
CA ALA A 33 9.10 -7.57 4.89
C ALA A 33 9.83 -7.24 6.19
N LEU A 34 10.53 -6.11 6.24
CA LEU A 34 11.11 -5.58 7.48
C LEU A 34 10.22 -4.44 7.98
N VAL A 35 9.51 -4.70 9.08
CA VAL A 35 8.58 -3.75 9.70
C VAL A 35 9.10 -3.27 11.04
N GLY A 36 8.52 -2.21 11.58
CA GLY A 36 8.88 -1.59 12.85
C GLY A 36 8.59 -0.10 12.84
N ARG A 37 8.60 0.53 14.02
CA ARG A 37 8.30 1.97 14.18
C ARG A 37 9.26 2.87 13.40
N ASN A 38 8.82 4.10 13.13
CA ASN A 38 9.74 5.13 12.64
C ASN A 38 10.82 5.40 13.69
N GLY A 39 12.07 5.48 13.23
CA GLY A 39 13.22 5.62 14.12
C GLY A 39 13.73 4.31 14.75
N ALA A 40 13.10 3.16 14.54
CA ALA A 40 13.60 1.87 15.03
C ALA A 40 14.92 1.40 14.37
N GLY A 41 15.35 2.09 13.30
CA GLY A 41 16.61 1.79 12.61
C GLY A 41 16.49 0.84 11.43
N LYS A 42 15.31 0.72 10.81
CA LYS A 42 15.09 -0.15 9.62
C LYS A 42 16.09 0.13 8.51
N SER A 43 16.17 1.37 8.03
CA SER A 43 17.12 1.78 6.98
C SER A 43 18.58 1.61 7.41
N THR A 44 18.90 1.87 8.70
CA THR A 44 20.24 1.62 9.25
C THR A 44 20.59 0.13 9.24
N LEU A 45 19.64 -0.73 9.61
CA LEU A 45 19.83 -2.18 9.52
C LEU A 45 20.05 -2.62 8.07
N LEU A 46 19.27 -2.10 7.11
CA LEU A 46 19.47 -2.38 5.69
C LEU A 46 20.88 -1.96 5.23
N LYS A 47 21.33 -0.74 5.55
CA LYS A 47 22.70 -0.26 5.21
C LYS A 47 23.79 -1.13 5.81
N ILE A 48 23.59 -1.62 7.03
CA ILE A 48 24.52 -2.57 7.66
C ILE A 48 24.53 -3.89 6.91
N LEU A 49 23.36 -4.45 6.54
CA LEU A 49 23.25 -5.71 5.82
C LEU A 49 23.89 -5.64 4.42
N VAL A 50 23.71 -4.52 3.72
CA VAL A 50 24.35 -4.32 2.41
C VAL A 50 25.85 -4.03 2.52
N GLY A 51 26.31 -3.53 3.66
CA GLY A 51 27.72 -3.23 3.95
C GLY A 51 28.11 -1.79 3.70
N GLU A 52 27.14 -0.87 3.56
CA GLU A 52 27.38 0.58 3.49
C GLU A 52 27.76 1.16 4.86
N GLU A 53 27.22 0.57 5.94
CA GLU A 53 27.57 0.94 7.30
C GLU A 53 28.10 -0.27 8.08
N ALA A 54 29.07 -0.04 8.98
CA ALA A 54 29.56 -1.07 9.88
C ALA A 54 28.67 -1.16 11.13
N PRO A 55 28.37 -2.35 11.64
CA PRO A 55 27.73 -2.50 12.95
C PRO A 55 28.66 -2.06 14.07
N THR A 56 28.11 -1.64 15.22
CA THR A 56 28.90 -1.37 16.43
C THR A 56 29.43 -2.68 17.02
N LYS A 57 28.62 -3.74 17.01
CA LYS A 57 29.02 -5.12 17.34
C LYS A 57 28.24 -6.10 16.46
N GLY A 58 28.72 -7.33 16.41
CA GLY A 58 28.12 -8.41 15.63
C GLY A 58 28.84 -8.64 14.30
N GLU A 59 28.37 -9.62 13.55
CA GLU A 59 28.99 -10.09 12.31
C GLU A 59 27.94 -10.29 11.22
N ILE A 60 28.34 -9.99 9.98
CA ILE A 60 27.53 -10.25 8.80
C ILE A 60 28.28 -11.23 7.90
N ASN A 61 27.65 -12.35 7.61
CA ASN A 61 28.16 -13.36 6.73
C ASN A 61 27.34 -13.36 5.42
N LYS A 62 28.02 -13.19 4.29
CA LYS A 62 27.42 -13.19 2.95
C LYS A 62 27.94 -14.40 2.16
N LYS A 63 27.09 -14.95 1.29
CA LYS A 63 27.52 -15.91 0.28
C LYS A 63 28.66 -15.28 -0.55
N ARG A 64 29.66 -16.09 -0.91
CA ARG A 64 30.74 -15.63 -1.80
C ARG A 64 30.14 -15.22 -3.15
N ASP A 65 30.61 -14.10 -3.68
CA ASP A 65 30.18 -13.51 -4.96
C ASP A 65 28.66 -13.25 -5.05
N LEU A 66 28.02 -12.95 -3.91
CA LEU A 66 26.61 -12.55 -3.85
C LEU A 66 26.38 -11.25 -4.62
N SER A 67 25.60 -11.27 -5.70
CA SER A 67 25.10 -10.06 -6.36
C SER A 67 23.98 -9.44 -5.53
N LEU A 68 24.18 -8.17 -5.13
CA LEU A 68 23.28 -7.44 -4.24
C LEU A 68 23.08 -6.04 -4.78
N SER A 69 21.82 -5.58 -4.87
CA SER A 69 21.47 -4.20 -5.18
C SER A 69 20.60 -3.60 -4.08
N TYR A 70 20.86 -2.34 -3.72
CA TYR A 70 20.17 -1.62 -2.66
C TYR A 70 19.59 -0.31 -3.17
N LEU A 71 18.27 -0.16 -3.07
CA LEU A 71 17.58 1.10 -3.30
C LEU A 71 17.46 1.86 -1.98
N ALA A 72 18.27 2.89 -1.81
CA ALA A 72 18.13 3.84 -0.71
C ALA A 72 16.99 4.85 -1.01
N GLN A 73 16.39 5.38 0.05
CA GLN A 73 15.26 6.31 -0.03
C GLN A 73 15.53 7.55 -0.91
N ASP A 74 16.80 8.00 -1.00
CA ASP A 74 17.24 9.19 -1.76
C ASP A 74 18.14 8.83 -2.96
N SER A 75 17.99 7.66 -3.55
CA SER A 75 18.78 7.24 -4.71
C SER A 75 18.51 8.16 -5.90
N ARG A 76 19.56 8.88 -6.36
CA ARG A 76 19.49 9.79 -7.51
C ARG A 76 20.67 9.54 -8.44
N PHE A 77 20.39 9.50 -9.72
CA PHE A 77 21.44 9.51 -10.73
C PHE A 77 22.01 10.93 -10.91
N GLN A 78 23.33 10.99 -11.06
CA GLN A 78 24.05 12.16 -11.53
C GLN A 78 24.75 11.78 -12.84
N SER A 79 23.98 11.62 -13.90
CA SER A 79 24.46 11.19 -15.21
C SER A 79 23.93 12.15 -16.28
N GLU A 80 24.75 12.40 -17.31
CA GLU A 80 24.35 13.17 -18.49
C GLU A 80 23.72 12.29 -19.59
N ASN A 81 23.60 10.98 -19.35
CA ASN A 81 23.00 10.04 -20.29
C ASN A 81 21.51 10.28 -20.47
N THR A 82 20.97 9.77 -21.59
CA THR A 82 19.53 9.64 -21.73
C THR A 82 19.00 8.47 -20.91
N ILE A 83 17.69 8.44 -20.64
CA ILE A 83 17.03 7.36 -19.92
C ILE A 83 17.39 6.00 -20.52
N PHE A 84 17.26 5.86 -21.85
CA PHE A 84 17.53 4.58 -22.51
C PHE A 84 19.02 4.20 -22.46
N GLN A 85 19.92 5.15 -22.62
CA GLN A 85 21.37 4.91 -22.52
C GLN A 85 21.78 4.43 -21.13
N GLU A 86 21.18 4.99 -20.07
CA GLU A 86 21.47 4.59 -18.70
C GLU A 86 21.02 3.14 -18.42
N MET A 87 19.88 2.74 -18.98
CA MET A 87 19.40 1.36 -18.88
C MET A 87 20.26 0.39 -19.68
N LEU A 88 20.79 0.81 -20.83
CA LEU A 88 21.69 0.01 -21.66
C LEU A 88 23.00 -0.32 -20.96
N GLN A 89 23.50 0.54 -20.05
CA GLN A 89 24.75 0.28 -19.31
C GLN A 89 24.70 -1.01 -18.50
N VAL A 90 23.53 -1.45 -18.03
CA VAL A 90 23.37 -2.72 -17.32
C VAL A 90 23.88 -3.90 -18.16
N PHE A 91 23.80 -3.77 -19.50
CA PHE A 91 24.16 -4.81 -20.46
C PHE A 91 25.47 -4.54 -21.21
N ASP A 92 26.34 -3.63 -20.71
CA ASP A 92 27.60 -3.30 -21.40
C ASP A 92 28.47 -4.53 -21.63
N SER A 93 28.59 -5.41 -20.62
CA SER A 93 29.33 -6.69 -20.79
C SER A 93 28.71 -7.60 -21.85
N LEU A 94 27.40 -7.63 -21.96
CA LEU A 94 26.68 -8.41 -22.96
C LEU A 94 26.85 -7.82 -24.37
N ARG A 95 26.84 -6.50 -24.47
CA ARG A 95 27.10 -5.76 -25.72
C ARG A 95 28.54 -5.95 -26.22
N GLU A 96 29.48 -6.07 -25.31
CA GLU A 96 30.86 -6.44 -25.68
C GLU A 96 30.93 -7.85 -26.28
N VAL A 97 30.22 -8.82 -25.68
CA VAL A 97 30.09 -10.17 -26.25
C VAL A 97 29.44 -10.12 -27.64
N GLU A 98 28.34 -9.36 -27.80
CA GLU A 98 27.67 -9.17 -29.09
C GLU A 98 28.63 -8.60 -30.15
N LYS A 99 29.38 -7.56 -29.80
CA LYS A 99 30.38 -7.00 -30.69
C LYS A 99 31.42 -8.02 -31.06
N ARG A 100 31.89 -8.82 -30.10
CA ARG A 100 32.86 -9.87 -30.35
C ARG A 100 32.33 -10.98 -31.26
N LEU A 101 31.07 -11.37 -31.11
CA LEU A 101 30.40 -12.32 -31.98
C LEU A 101 30.39 -11.81 -33.45
N ARG A 102 30.00 -10.53 -33.65
CA ARG A 102 30.03 -9.92 -34.99
C ARG A 102 31.44 -9.85 -35.60
N GLU A 103 32.47 -9.57 -34.78
CA GLU A 103 33.85 -9.60 -35.23
C GLU A 103 34.28 -11.02 -35.66
N LEU A 104 33.86 -12.05 -34.92
CA LEU A 104 34.15 -13.44 -35.26
C LEU A 104 33.44 -13.87 -36.54
N GLU A 105 32.18 -13.45 -36.77
CA GLU A 105 31.45 -13.69 -38.02
C GLU A 105 32.18 -13.14 -39.24
N LEU A 106 32.71 -11.91 -39.12
CA LEU A 106 33.49 -11.29 -40.19
C LEU A 106 34.82 -12.02 -40.42
N GLN A 107 35.50 -12.50 -39.37
CA GLN A 107 36.74 -13.27 -39.47
C GLN A 107 36.51 -14.65 -40.09
N MET A 108 35.43 -15.35 -39.69
CA MET A 108 35.04 -16.65 -40.27
C MET A 108 34.80 -16.59 -41.78
N GLY A 109 34.33 -15.45 -42.29
CA GLY A 109 34.17 -15.22 -43.74
C GLY A 109 35.49 -15.08 -44.50
N GLN A 110 36.65 -14.91 -43.83
CA GLN A 110 37.96 -14.65 -44.44
C GLN A 110 38.95 -15.81 -44.28
N VAL A 111 38.63 -16.84 -43.52
CA VAL A 111 39.55 -17.93 -43.13
C VAL A 111 38.96 -19.27 -43.54
N SER A 112 39.83 -20.29 -43.76
CA SER A 112 39.39 -21.66 -44.12
C SER A 112 40.29 -22.69 -43.44
N GLY A 113 39.80 -23.93 -43.30
CA GLY A 113 40.56 -25.03 -42.71
C GLY A 113 40.52 -25.02 -41.17
N SER A 114 41.65 -25.41 -40.51
CA SER A 114 41.76 -25.58 -39.07
C SER A 114 41.47 -24.29 -38.27
N ASP A 115 41.80 -23.14 -38.84
CA ASP A 115 41.59 -21.85 -38.19
C ASP A 115 40.10 -21.47 -38.18
N LEU A 116 39.35 -21.85 -39.21
CA LEU A 116 37.90 -21.74 -39.23
C LEU A 116 37.23 -22.60 -38.14
N GLU A 117 37.71 -23.83 -37.93
CA GLU A 117 37.15 -24.70 -36.90
C GLU A 117 37.39 -24.15 -35.47
N GLN A 118 38.50 -23.47 -35.21
CA GLN A 118 38.80 -22.86 -33.92
C GLN A 118 37.89 -21.60 -33.70
N LEU A 119 37.71 -20.78 -34.73
CA LEU A 119 36.82 -19.64 -34.67
C LEU A 119 35.36 -20.07 -34.45
N MET A 120 34.90 -21.13 -35.13
CA MET A 120 33.54 -21.68 -34.92
C MET A 120 33.33 -22.14 -33.47
N LYS A 121 34.29 -22.87 -32.86
CA LYS A 121 34.20 -23.29 -31.47
C LYS A 121 34.12 -22.10 -30.50
N THR A 122 34.90 -21.05 -30.78
CA THR A 122 34.85 -19.82 -29.94
C THR A 122 33.53 -19.10 -30.10
N TYR A 123 33.01 -19.03 -31.31
CA TYR A 123 31.71 -18.46 -31.64
C TYR A 123 30.57 -19.22 -30.93
N ASP A 124 30.58 -20.54 -30.96
CA ASP A 124 29.57 -21.38 -30.33
C ASP A 124 29.51 -21.14 -28.82
N ILE A 125 30.68 -21.10 -28.17
CA ILE A 125 30.78 -20.84 -26.73
C ILE A 125 30.23 -19.43 -26.38
N LEU A 126 30.67 -18.41 -27.09
CA LEU A 126 30.22 -17.02 -26.86
C LEU A 126 28.75 -16.83 -27.23
N SER A 127 28.27 -17.49 -28.26
CA SER A 127 26.86 -17.43 -28.67
C SER A 127 25.94 -18.09 -27.63
N GLU A 128 26.39 -19.20 -27.03
CA GLU A 128 25.68 -19.86 -25.94
C GLU A 128 25.66 -18.96 -24.69
N GLU A 129 26.81 -18.37 -24.31
CA GLU A 129 26.89 -17.41 -23.22
C GLU A 129 25.98 -16.20 -23.45
N PHE A 130 25.97 -15.65 -24.67
CA PHE A 130 25.10 -14.54 -25.06
C PHE A 130 23.63 -14.91 -24.92
N ARG A 131 23.25 -16.12 -25.38
CA ARG A 131 21.88 -16.64 -25.27
C ARG A 131 21.46 -16.86 -23.82
N GLU A 132 22.29 -17.51 -23.01
CA GLU A 132 22.00 -17.80 -21.60
C GLU A 132 21.83 -16.51 -20.77
N LYS A 133 22.59 -15.48 -21.10
CA LYS A 133 22.50 -14.16 -20.45
C LYS A 133 21.40 -13.26 -21.02
N GLY A 134 20.55 -13.76 -21.91
CA GLY A 134 19.41 -13.01 -22.46
C GLY A 134 19.79 -11.99 -23.55
N GLY A 135 20.88 -12.24 -24.29
CA GLY A 135 21.38 -11.31 -25.31
C GLY A 135 20.40 -10.96 -26.42
N PHE A 136 19.41 -11.82 -26.70
CA PHE A 136 18.36 -11.53 -27.69
C PHE A 136 17.15 -10.80 -27.13
N THR A 137 17.04 -10.67 -25.80
CA THR A 137 15.84 -10.13 -25.14
C THR A 137 16.09 -8.85 -24.35
N TYR A 138 17.35 -8.45 -24.09
CA TYR A 138 17.67 -7.34 -23.20
C TYR A 138 17.04 -6.01 -23.59
N GLU A 139 16.93 -5.70 -24.92
CA GLU A 139 16.25 -4.49 -25.36
C GLU A 139 14.74 -4.52 -25.09
N SER A 140 14.14 -5.70 -25.24
CA SER A 140 12.72 -5.90 -24.92
C SER A 140 12.48 -5.82 -23.41
N ASP A 141 13.41 -6.36 -22.59
CA ASP A 141 13.38 -6.26 -21.14
C ASP A 141 13.47 -4.79 -20.68
N ILE A 142 14.38 -4.00 -21.29
CA ILE A 142 14.49 -2.55 -21.03
C ILE A 142 13.16 -1.85 -21.31
N LYS A 143 12.60 -2.08 -22.50
CA LYS A 143 11.34 -1.46 -22.94
C LYS A 143 10.18 -1.86 -22.03
N ALA A 144 10.10 -3.12 -21.63
CA ALA A 144 9.06 -3.64 -20.74
C ALA A 144 9.13 -2.99 -19.35
N ILE A 145 10.32 -2.86 -18.77
CA ILE A 145 10.51 -2.23 -17.47
C ILE A 145 10.24 -0.72 -17.55
N LEU A 146 10.77 -0.02 -18.56
CA LEU A 146 10.52 1.41 -18.74
C LEU A 146 9.03 1.71 -18.87
N ASN A 147 8.31 0.93 -19.69
CA ASN A 147 6.85 1.07 -19.83
C ASN A 147 6.12 0.77 -18.52
N GLY A 148 6.55 -0.24 -17.76
CA GLY A 148 5.99 -0.55 -16.45
C GLY A 148 6.11 0.60 -15.44
N PHE A 149 7.19 1.38 -15.52
CA PHE A 149 7.39 2.61 -14.74
C PHE A 149 6.84 3.87 -15.43
N LYS A 150 6.05 3.72 -16.49
CA LYS A 150 5.42 4.83 -17.24
C LYS A 150 6.43 5.82 -17.83
N PHE A 151 7.61 5.34 -18.24
CA PHE A 151 8.51 6.07 -19.13
C PHE A 151 8.13 5.71 -20.57
N ASN A 152 7.33 6.57 -21.19
CA ASN A 152 6.88 6.38 -22.57
C ASN A 152 8.04 6.53 -23.56
N SER A 153 7.87 6.02 -24.78
CA SER A 153 8.91 6.01 -25.81
C SER A 153 9.45 7.40 -26.17
N ASP A 154 8.63 8.44 -26.08
CA ASP A 154 8.99 9.84 -26.28
C ASP A 154 9.93 10.40 -25.21
N MET A 155 9.94 9.80 -24.01
CA MET A 155 10.83 10.18 -22.91
C MET A 155 12.20 9.50 -22.97
N TRP A 156 12.37 8.41 -23.73
CA TRP A 156 13.58 7.58 -23.66
C TRP A 156 14.87 8.31 -24.03
N GLU A 157 14.77 9.29 -24.93
CA GLU A 157 15.90 10.13 -25.35
C GLU A 157 16.08 11.38 -24.47
N MET A 158 15.24 11.55 -23.44
CA MET A 158 15.36 12.67 -22.49
C MET A 158 16.57 12.50 -21.58
N PRO A 159 17.38 13.55 -21.36
CA PRO A 159 18.48 13.52 -20.40
C PRO A 159 17.98 13.29 -18.97
N ILE A 160 18.69 12.49 -18.20
CA ILE A 160 18.33 12.19 -16.80
C ILE A 160 18.32 13.46 -15.95
N SER A 161 19.14 14.45 -16.28
CA SER A 161 19.20 15.74 -15.58
C SER A 161 17.89 16.54 -15.63
N GLU A 162 17.02 16.27 -16.58
CA GLU A 162 15.71 16.91 -16.74
C GLU A 162 14.60 16.22 -15.92
N LEU A 163 14.89 15.05 -15.35
CA LEU A 163 13.92 14.30 -14.56
C LEU A 163 13.64 14.96 -13.21
N SER A 164 12.38 14.96 -12.82
CA SER A 164 12.01 15.29 -11.44
C SER A 164 12.60 14.29 -10.45
N GLY A 165 12.72 14.67 -9.16
CA GLY A 165 13.25 13.78 -8.12
C GLY A 165 12.52 12.42 -8.06
N GLY A 166 11.20 12.42 -8.14
CA GLY A 166 10.41 11.18 -8.15
C GLY A 166 10.59 10.34 -9.42
N GLN A 167 10.77 10.96 -10.59
CA GLN A 167 11.10 10.24 -11.83
C GLN A 167 12.50 9.63 -11.75
N ASN A 168 13.46 10.34 -11.18
CA ASN A 168 14.83 9.85 -11.00
C ASN A 168 14.85 8.61 -10.08
N THR A 169 14.13 8.63 -8.95
CA THR A 169 14.01 7.46 -8.05
C THR A 169 13.32 6.28 -8.76
N ARG A 170 12.28 6.54 -9.59
CA ARG A 170 11.64 5.49 -10.41
C ARG A 170 12.60 4.86 -11.40
N LEU A 171 13.44 5.66 -12.06
CA LEU A 171 14.44 5.17 -13.01
C LEU A 171 15.52 4.34 -12.29
N ALA A 172 15.95 4.76 -11.08
CA ALA A 172 16.89 4.00 -10.27
C ALA A 172 16.33 2.61 -9.91
N LEU A 173 15.07 2.55 -9.49
CA LEU A 173 14.40 1.28 -9.21
C LEU A 173 14.30 0.42 -10.49
N ALA A 174 13.91 1.01 -11.62
CA ALA A 174 13.85 0.31 -12.91
C ALA A 174 15.19 -0.32 -13.30
N LYS A 175 16.31 0.41 -13.14
CA LYS A 175 17.67 -0.10 -13.41
C LYS A 175 18.02 -1.29 -12.51
N MET A 176 17.74 -1.21 -11.20
CA MET A 176 18.00 -2.31 -10.26
C MET A 176 17.18 -3.57 -10.57
N LEU A 177 15.92 -3.42 -10.98
CA LEU A 177 15.11 -4.56 -11.40
C LEU A 177 15.66 -5.21 -12.68
N LEU A 178 16.25 -4.41 -13.57
CA LEU A 178 16.86 -4.90 -14.80
C LEU A 178 18.15 -5.69 -14.53
N GLU A 179 18.93 -5.32 -13.50
CA GLU A 179 20.14 -6.02 -13.05
C GLU A 179 19.87 -7.45 -12.56
N LYS A 180 18.65 -7.73 -12.08
CA LYS A 180 18.20 -9.02 -11.56
C LYS A 180 19.17 -9.65 -10.53
N PRO A 181 19.60 -8.93 -9.45
CA PRO A 181 20.55 -9.45 -8.46
C PRO A 181 20.00 -10.67 -7.69
N GLU A 182 20.88 -11.48 -7.06
CA GLU A 182 20.47 -12.58 -6.19
C GLU A 182 19.76 -12.10 -4.92
N LEU A 183 20.11 -10.90 -4.43
CA LEU A 183 19.45 -10.23 -3.30
C LEU A 183 19.13 -8.79 -3.67
N LEU A 184 17.86 -8.45 -3.69
CA LEU A 184 17.37 -7.09 -3.89
C LEU A 184 16.86 -6.51 -2.58
N VAL A 185 17.37 -5.36 -2.18
CA VAL A 185 17.02 -4.66 -0.94
C VAL A 185 16.35 -3.34 -1.30
N LEU A 186 15.10 -3.16 -0.87
CA LEU A 186 14.28 -2.01 -1.23
C LEU A 186 13.84 -1.24 0.03
N ASP A 187 14.23 0.02 0.12
CA ASP A 187 13.80 0.92 1.20
C ASP A 187 12.76 1.92 0.68
N GLU A 188 11.50 1.72 1.09
CA GLU A 188 10.31 2.49 0.67
C GLU A 188 10.13 2.60 -0.86
N PRO A 189 10.09 1.48 -1.60
CA PRO A 189 10.03 1.49 -3.06
C PRO A 189 8.70 2.03 -3.62
N THR A 190 7.64 2.06 -2.81
CA THR A 190 6.31 2.54 -3.20
C THR A 190 6.17 4.06 -3.14
N ASN A 191 7.12 4.76 -2.50
CA ASN A 191 7.11 6.22 -2.45
C ASN A 191 7.20 6.82 -3.85
N HIS A 192 6.40 7.83 -4.14
CA HIS A 192 6.33 8.54 -5.42
C HIS A 192 5.82 7.70 -6.61
N LEU A 193 5.34 6.47 -6.37
CA LEU A 193 4.67 5.66 -7.39
C LEU A 193 3.16 5.91 -7.36
N ASP A 194 2.54 5.91 -8.52
CA ASP A 194 1.08 5.86 -8.61
C ASP A 194 0.59 4.41 -8.47
N ILE A 195 -0.70 4.27 -8.22
CA ILE A 195 -1.34 2.98 -7.92
C ILE A 195 -1.10 1.93 -9.03
N ASP A 196 -1.14 2.32 -10.31
CA ASP A 196 -0.93 1.40 -11.43
C ASP A 196 0.52 0.91 -11.49
N THR A 197 1.49 1.83 -11.26
CA THR A 197 2.92 1.48 -11.21
C THR A 197 3.22 0.57 -10.02
N ILE A 198 2.58 0.80 -8.85
CA ILE A 198 2.69 -0.09 -7.70
C ILE A 198 2.15 -1.47 -8.05
N ALA A 199 0.97 -1.58 -8.68
CA ALA A 199 0.39 -2.85 -9.08
C ALA A 199 1.28 -3.62 -10.07
N TRP A 200 1.93 -2.93 -11.02
CA TRP A 200 2.90 -3.52 -11.92
C TRP A 200 4.14 -4.04 -11.16
N LEU A 201 4.69 -3.22 -10.25
CA LEU A 201 5.85 -3.58 -9.41
C LEU A 201 5.55 -4.82 -8.55
N GLU A 202 4.38 -4.89 -7.93
CA GLU A 202 3.92 -6.06 -7.17
C GLU A 202 3.98 -7.33 -8.00
N ASN A 203 3.37 -7.31 -9.19
CA ASN A 203 3.35 -8.45 -10.10
C ASN A 203 4.76 -8.86 -10.55
N TYR A 204 5.65 -7.90 -10.76
CA TYR A 204 7.05 -8.16 -11.08
C TYR A 204 7.77 -8.84 -9.91
N LEU A 205 7.65 -8.29 -8.68
CA LEU A 205 8.33 -8.80 -7.48
C LEU A 205 7.78 -10.15 -7.01
N VAL A 206 6.48 -10.43 -7.19
CA VAL A 206 5.89 -11.76 -6.92
C VAL A 206 6.54 -12.84 -7.79
N ASN A 207 6.98 -12.51 -9.01
CA ASN A 207 7.61 -13.45 -9.93
C ASN A 207 9.16 -13.37 -9.90
N TYR A 208 9.74 -12.52 -9.03
CA TYR A 208 11.17 -12.34 -8.93
C TYR A 208 11.88 -13.61 -8.47
N GLN A 209 12.99 -13.98 -9.10
CA GLN A 209 13.69 -15.24 -8.82
C GLN A 209 14.71 -15.14 -7.69
N GLY A 210 15.21 -13.95 -7.39
CA GLY A 210 16.12 -13.68 -6.27
C GLY A 210 15.39 -13.53 -4.93
N ALA A 211 16.16 -13.33 -3.86
CA ALA A 211 15.64 -12.96 -2.56
C ALA A 211 15.32 -11.45 -2.50
N LEU A 212 14.34 -11.09 -1.67
CA LEU A 212 13.90 -9.70 -1.47
C LEU A 212 13.94 -9.36 0.02
N ILE A 213 14.44 -8.17 0.35
CA ILE A 213 14.20 -7.51 1.64
C ILE A 213 13.55 -6.17 1.35
N ILE A 214 12.38 -5.94 1.92
CA ILE A 214 11.56 -4.77 1.63
C ILE A 214 11.20 -4.07 2.94
N VAL A 215 11.45 -2.76 3.00
CA VAL A 215 10.85 -1.85 3.98
C VAL A 215 9.79 -1.06 3.24
N SER A 216 8.56 -1.09 3.70
CA SER A 216 7.48 -0.26 3.15
C SER A 216 6.44 0.05 4.22
N HIS A 217 5.79 1.20 4.07
CA HIS A 217 4.60 1.60 4.82
C HIS A 217 3.29 1.32 4.06
N ASP A 218 3.36 0.71 2.88
CA ASP A 218 2.21 0.21 2.12
C ASP A 218 1.89 -1.23 2.54
N ARG A 219 0.85 -1.39 3.38
CA ARG A 219 0.41 -2.70 3.91
C ARG A 219 -0.06 -3.63 2.80
N TYR A 220 -0.75 -3.10 1.79
CA TYR A 220 -1.27 -3.87 0.67
C TYR A 220 -0.13 -4.46 -0.18
N PHE A 221 0.89 -3.64 -0.42
CA PHE A 221 2.10 -4.06 -1.10
C PHE A 221 2.84 -5.17 -0.33
N LEU A 222 3.05 -4.98 0.99
CA LEU A 222 3.70 -5.99 1.83
C LEU A 222 2.89 -7.29 1.88
N ASP A 223 1.57 -7.20 1.93
CA ASP A 223 0.69 -8.37 2.00
C ASP A 223 0.75 -9.22 0.73
N LYS A 224 0.90 -8.58 -0.42
CA LYS A 224 0.97 -9.25 -1.72
C LYS A 224 2.35 -9.84 -2.03
N VAL A 225 3.43 -9.18 -1.62
CA VAL A 225 4.80 -9.55 -2.01
C VAL A 225 5.50 -10.40 -0.96
N ALA A 226 5.33 -10.10 0.35
CA ALA A 226 6.09 -10.74 1.41
C ALA A 226 5.55 -12.13 1.79
N THR A 227 6.48 -13.05 2.08
CA THR A 227 6.18 -14.39 2.62
C THR A 227 6.71 -14.58 4.04
N VAL A 228 7.61 -13.70 4.48
CA VAL A 228 8.18 -13.65 5.83
C VAL A 228 8.20 -12.21 6.27
N THR A 229 7.80 -11.95 7.52
CA THR A 229 7.83 -10.62 8.12
C THR A 229 8.77 -10.62 9.32
N TYR A 230 9.70 -9.67 9.36
CA TYR A 230 10.54 -9.39 10.52
C TYR A 230 10.09 -8.10 11.20
N ASP A 231 9.83 -8.15 12.50
CA ASP A 231 9.44 -7.01 13.33
C ASP A 231 10.64 -6.51 14.12
N LEU A 232 11.15 -5.33 13.75
CA LEU A 232 12.31 -4.71 14.39
C LEU A 232 11.88 -3.85 15.57
N THR A 233 12.38 -4.22 16.75
CA THR A 233 12.31 -3.41 17.98
C THR A 233 13.72 -3.02 18.43
N THR A 234 13.83 -2.24 19.51
CA THR A 234 15.15 -1.84 20.05
C THR A 234 16.01 -3.04 20.47
N HIS A 235 15.40 -4.10 21.00
CA HIS A 235 16.13 -5.23 21.58
C HIS A 235 15.87 -6.57 20.90
N SER A 236 15.04 -6.61 19.87
CA SER A 236 14.74 -7.85 19.16
C SER A 236 14.40 -7.65 17.70
N LEU A 237 14.58 -8.71 16.95
CA LEU A 237 14.07 -8.86 15.59
C LEU A 237 13.30 -10.17 15.53
N ASP A 238 11.99 -10.08 15.62
CA ASP A 238 11.12 -11.25 15.66
C ASP A 238 10.72 -11.66 14.25
N ARG A 239 10.89 -12.96 13.94
CA ARG A 239 10.56 -13.53 12.63
C ARG A 239 9.17 -14.17 12.66
N TYR A 240 8.31 -13.77 11.76
CA TYR A 240 6.98 -14.33 11.54
C TYR A 240 6.89 -14.90 10.11
N VAL A 241 6.38 -16.13 9.99
CA VAL A 241 6.15 -16.76 8.68
C VAL A 241 4.75 -16.42 8.21
N GLY A 242 4.67 -15.71 7.10
CA GLY A 242 3.44 -15.21 6.52
C GLY A 242 3.60 -13.81 5.96
N ASN A 243 2.55 -13.35 5.28
CA ASN A 243 2.41 -11.97 4.81
C ASN A 243 2.14 -11.00 5.97
N TYR A 244 1.94 -9.72 5.66
CA TYR A 244 1.74 -8.69 6.68
C TYR A 244 0.47 -8.92 7.52
N SER A 245 -0.66 -9.28 6.92
CA SER A 245 -1.91 -9.59 7.65
C SER A 245 -1.72 -10.75 8.61
N LYS A 246 -1.09 -11.84 8.16
CA LYS A 246 -0.78 -12.99 9.01
C LYS A 246 0.15 -12.64 10.18
N PHE A 247 1.13 -11.77 9.92
CA PHE A 247 2.02 -11.24 10.97
C PHE A 247 1.21 -10.50 12.04
N MET A 248 0.26 -9.63 11.65
CA MET A 248 -0.57 -8.87 12.60
C MET A 248 -1.38 -9.80 13.52
N ASP A 249 -1.99 -10.86 12.95
CA ASP A 249 -2.72 -11.87 13.72
C ASP A 249 -1.79 -12.58 14.74
N LEU A 250 -0.64 -13.06 14.27
CA LEU A 250 0.33 -13.77 15.11
C LEU A 250 0.91 -12.86 16.21
N LYS A 251 1.15 -11.59 15.90
CA LYS A 251 1.61 -10.59 16.88
C LYS A 251 0.56 -10.32 17.93
N ALA A 252 -0.71 -10.16 17.53
CA ALA A 252 -1.83 -9.97 18.45
C ALA A 252 -1.99 -11.19 19.40
N GLU A 253 -1.91 -12.42 18.89
CA GLU A 253 -1.93 -13.64 19.71
C GLU A 253 -0.75 -13.72 20.69
N LYS A 254 0.46 -13.36 20.23
CA LYS A 254 1.67 -13.33 21.08
C LYS A 254 1.48 -12.35 22.23
N ILE A 255 1.06 -11.11 21.95
CA ILE A 255 0.82 -10.07 22.97
C ILE A 255 -0.25 -10.53 23.96
N ALA A 256 -1.39 -11.04 23.50
CA ALA A 256 -2.46 -11.53 24.37
C ALA A 256 -1.99 -12.68 25.29
N THR A 257 -1.13 -13.54 24.78
CA THR A 257 -0.53 -14.64 25.56
C THR A 257 0.46 -14.13 26.59
N GLU A 258 1.30 -13.17 26.24
CA GLU A 258 2.26 -12.53 27.14
C GLU A 258 1.55 -11.76 28.25
N GLU A 259 0.48 -11.00 27.93
CA GLU A 259 -0.37 -10.31 28.94
C GLU A 259 -0.98 -11.29 29.93
N LYS A 260 -1.57 -12.37 29.42
CA LYS A 260 -2.16 -13.41 30.27
C LYS A 260 -1.13 -14.05 31.21
N ASN A 261 0.08 -14.32 30.69
CA ASN A 261 1.17 -14.88 31.50
C ASN A 261 1.66 -13.87 32.55
N PHE A 262 1.82 -12.61 32.17
CA PHE A 262 2.18 -11.52 33.08
C PHE A 262 1.14 -11.37 34.19
N GLU A 263 -0.15 -11.27 33.86
CA GLU A 263 -1.21 -11.18 34.90
C GLU A 263 -1.23 -12.39 35.82
N LYS A 264 -1.05 -13.60 35.27
CA LYS A 264 -0.97 -14.82 36.08
C LYS A 264 0.19 -14.77 37.06
N GLN A 265 1.38 -14.35 36.60
CA GLN A 265 2.56 -14.21 37.43
C GLN A 265 2.36 -13.11 38.50
N GLN A 266 1.78 -11.95 38.13
CA GLN A 266 1.48 -10.88 39.09
C GLN A 266 0.52 -11.35 40.21
N LYS A 267 -0.52 -12.10 39.85
CA LYS A 267 -1.46 -12.71 40.82
C LYS A 267 -0.75 -13.72 41.72
N GLU A 268 0.23 -14.48 41.20
CA GLU A 268 1.03 -15.41 42.00
C GLU A 268 1.99 -14.67 42.94
N ILE A 269 2.69 -13.65 42.44
CA ILE A 269 3.59 -12.78 43.26
C ILE A 269 2.79 -12.15 44.39
N ALA A 270 1.65 -11.53 44.10
CA ALA A 270 0.80 -10.90 45.13
C ALA A 270 0.36 -11.90 46.21
N LYS A 271 -0.02 -13.13 45.84
CA LYS A 271 -0.37 -14.20 46.80
C LYS A 271 0.82 -14.61 47.68
N LEU A 272 2.00 -14.73 47.07
CA LEU A 272 3.22 -15.09 47.81
C LEU A 272 3.66 -13.96 48.76
N GLU A 273 3.60 -12.72 48.33
CA GLU A 273 3.90 -11.53 49.12
C GLU A 273 2.94 -11.39 50.31
N ASP A 274 1.62 -11.51 50.10
CA ASP A 274 0.62 -11.50 51.15
C ASP A 274 0.86 -12.63 52.16
N PHE A 275 1.16 -13.85 51.67
CA PHE A 275 1.49 -14.97 52.56
C PHE A 275 2.74 -14.68 53.42
N VAL A 276 3.81 -14.15 52.84
CA VAL A 276 5.05 -13.78 53.50
C VAL A 276 4.75 -12.70 54.56
N GLN A 277 4.04 -11.64 54.19
CA GLN A 277 3.72 -10.53 55.09
C GLN A 277 2.91 -10.98 56.31
N ARG A 278 1.89 -11.84 56.14
CA ARG A 278 1.04 -12.33 57.24
C ARG A 278 1.73 -13.36 58.14
N ASN A 279 2.75 -14.07 57.67
CA ASN A 279 3.31 -15.22 58.38
C ASN A 279 4.77 -15.04 58.83
N ILE A 280 5.46 -13.95 58.46
CA ILE A 280 6.87 -13.74 58.80
C ILE A 280 7.08 -13.51 60.30
N VAL A 281 6.10 -12.95 60.99
CA VAL A 281 6.17 -12.58 62.44
C VAL A 281 5.78 -13.75 63.35
N ARG A 282 5.09 -14.80 62.85
CA ARG A 282 4.60 -15.91 63.68
C ARG A 282 5.65 -17.03 63.75
N ALA A 283 6.14 -17.36 64.95
CA ALA A 283 7.21 -18.35 65.11
C ALA A 283 6.95 -19.71 64.48
N SER A 284 5.69 -20.20 64.43
CA SER A 284 5.31 -21.48 63.84
C SER A 284 5.32 -21.51 62.31
N THR A 285 5.22 -20.35 61.66
CA THR A 285 5.11 -20.24 60.18
C THR A 285 6.31 -19.56 59.54
N THR A 286 7.25 -18.99 60.33
CA THR A 286 8.43 -18.24 59.84
C THR A 286 9.27 -19.02 58.84
N LYS A 287 9.54 -20.32 59.04
CA LYS A 287 10.31 -21.15 58.09
C LYS A 287 9.61 -21.26 56.72
N ARG A 288 8.28 -21.38 56.71
CA ARG A 288 7.49 -21.44 55.46
C ARG A 288 7.46 -20.08 54.77
N ALA A 289 7.34 -18.99 55.52
CA ALA A 289 7.41 -17.64 54.99
C ALA A 289 8.78 -17.32 54.35
N GLN A 290 9.88 -17.72 55.01
CA GLN A 290 11.23 -17.60 54.47
C GLN A 290 11.44 -18.42 53.20
N ALA A 291 10.88 -19.64 53.12
CA ALA A 291 10.95 -20.45 51.89
C ALA A 291 10.21 -19.75 50.71
N ARG A 292 9.02 -19.18 50.98
CA ARG A 292 8.26 -18.43 49.95
C ARG A 292 8.95 -17.13 49.55
N ARG A 293 9.59 -16.44 50.50
CA ARG A 293 10.43 -15.27 50.20
C ARG A 293 11.61 -15.63 49.30
N LYS A 294 12.33 -16.72 49.54
CA LYS A 294 13.39 -17.22 48.68
C LYS A 294 12.86 -17.63 47.28
N GLN A 295 11.62 -18.12 47.20
CA GLN A 295 10.96 -18.41 45.93
C GLN A 295 10.73 -17.12 45.14
N LEU A 296 10.22 -16.04 45.78
CA LEU A 296 10.05 -14.71 45.18
C LEU A 296 11.39 -14.11 44.70
N GLU A 297 12.46 -14.25 45.52
CA GLU A 297 13.79 -13.73 45.20
C GLU A 297 14.44 -14.46 44.00
N LYS A 298 14.06 -15.72 43.77
CA LYS A 298 14.56 -16.54 42.62
C LYS A 298 13.64 -16.50 41.41
N MET A 299 12.44 -15.94 41.54
CA MET A 299 11.48 -15.87 40.45
C MET A 299 11.95 -14.85 39.44
N GLU A 300 12.22 -15.26 38.20
CA GLU A 300 12.38 -14.33 37.07
C GLU A 300 11.07 -13.60 36.85
N ARG A 301 11.12 -12.29 37.03
CA ARG A 301 9.94 -11.44 36.84
C ARG A 301 9.79 -11.19 35.36
N LEU A 302 8.62 -11.52 34.82
CA LEU A 302 8.24 -11.14 33.46
C LEU A 302 8.09 -9.61 33.42
N ASP A 303 8.67 -8.99 32.44
CA ASP A 303 8.41 -7.59 32.16
C ASP A 303 6.96 -7.45 31.68
N LYS A 304 6.34 -6.33 32.01
CA LYS A 304 5.02 -6.02 31.45
C LYS A 304 5.17 -6.00 29.92
N PRO A 305 4.36 -6.79 29.18
CA PRO A 305 4.40 -6.72 27.73
C PRO A 305 4.34 -5.27 27.29
N ASN A 306 5.21 -4.88 26.37
CA ASN A 306 5.28 -3.50 25.88
C ASN A 306 4.03 -3.19 25.05
N VAL A 307 2.87 -3.16 25.71
CA VAL A 307 1.61 -2.60 25.25
C VAL A 307 1.63 -1.07 25.41
N GLU A 308 2.75 -0.49 25.82
CA GLU A 308 2.99 0.95 25.72
C GLU A 308 3.13 1.39 24.23
N GLN A 309 2.16 0.98 23.47
CA GLN A 309 1.73 1.82 22.40
C GLN A 309 0.98 2.98 23.07
N LYS A 310 1.67 4.09 23.29
CA LYS A 310 0.98 5.37 23.19
C LYS A 310 0.48 5.43 21.75
N SER A 311 -0.65 4.77 21.49
CA SER A 311 -1.36 4.98 20.24
C SER A 311 -1.74 6.46 20.27
N ALA A 312 -1.40 7.18 19.20
CA ALA A 312 -1.99 8.49 19.02
C ALA A 312 -3.51 8.32 19.21
N ASN A 313 -4.14 9.26 19.86
CA ASN A 313 -5.60 9.26 20.03
C ASN A 313 -6.15 10.46 19.24
N MET A 314 -5.94 10.41 17.91
CA MET A 314 -6.41 11.46 17.03
C MET A 314 -7.93 11.48 17.01
N THR A 315 -8.52 12.66 17.09
CA THR A 315 -9.97 12.86 16.96
C THR A 315 -10.24 14.14 16.18
N PHE A 316 -11.17 14.09 15.26
CA PHE A 316 -11.67 15.24 14.53
C PHE A 316 -13.15 15.43 14.85
N HIS A 317 -13.58 16.66 15.03
CA HIS A 317 -14.97 17.02 15.30
C HIS A 317 -15.40 18.21 14.47
N ALA A 318 -16.62 18.16 13.93
CA ALA A 318 -17.23 19.28 13.24
C ALA A 318 -17.83 20.26 14.26
N GLY A 319 -17.36 21.52 14.26
CA GLY A 319 -17.89 22.56 15.16
C GLY A 319 -19.31 22.99 14.82
N LYS A 320 -19.70 22.89 13.54
CA LYS A 320 -21.03 23.24 13.02
C LYS A 320 -21.50 22.21 12.01
N VAL A 321 -22.81 22.09 11.88
CA VAL A 321 -23.43 21.21 10.91
C VAL A 321 -23.55 21.92 9.56
N SER A 322 -22.97 21.34 8.49
CA SER A 322 -23.11 21.84 7.12
C SER A 322 -24.49 21.58 6.54
N GLY A 323 -24.82 22.28 5.44
CA GLY A 323 -25.96 21.93 4.59
C GLY A 323 -25.84 20.55 3.94
N ASN A 324 -26.90 20.05 3.30
CA ASN A 324 -26.89 18.75 2.63
C ASN A 324 -25.93 18.69 1.42
N VAL A 325 -25.80 19.80 0.68
CA VAL A 325 -24.80 19.98 -0.37
C VAL A 325 -23.62 20.71 0.24
N VAL A 326 -22.44 20.10 0.15
CA VAL A 326 -21.19 20.64 0.72
C VAL A 326 -20.36 21.32 -0.35
N LEU A 327 -20.25 20.72 -1.53
CA LEU A 327 -19.49 21.25 -2.67
C LEU A 327 -20.16 20.81 -3.96
N THR A 328 -20.30 21.74 -4.92
CA THR A 328 -20.70 21.43 -6.29
C THR A 328 -19.66 21.99 -7.25
N LEU A 329 -19.23 21.17 -8.19
CA LEU A 329 -18.31 21.51 -9.27
C LEU A 329 -18.91 21.02 -10.58
N GLU A 330 -19.11 21.93 -11.53
CA GLU A 330 -19.76 21.63 -12.80
C GLU A 330 -18.84 22.01 -13.96
N ASN A 331 -18.56 21.04 -14.84
CA ASN A 331 -17.81 21.22 -16.08
C ASN A 331 -16.51 22.03 -15.89
N ALA A 332 -15.77 21.70 -14.84
CA ALA A 332 -14.56 22.39 -14.49
C ALA A 332 -13.34 21.86 -15.27
N ALA A 333 -12.40 22.77 -15.53
CA ALA A 333 -11.09 22.46 -16.10
C ALA A 333 -9.99 22.93 -15.14
N ILE A 334 -9.03 22.06 -14.86
CA ILE A 334 -7.88 22.33 -14.01
C ILE A 334 -6.61 22.36 -14.82
N GLY A 335 -5.63 23.17 -14.42
CA GLY A 335 -4.33 23.26 -15.08
C GLY A 335 -3.56 24.51 -14.69
N TYR A 336 -2.54 24.82 -15.49
CA TYR A 336 -1.66 25.99 -15.29
C TYR A 336 -1.49 26.76 -16.60
N GLU A 337 -1.49 28.10 -16.52
CA GLU A 337 -1.15 29.01 -17.64
C GLU A 337 -1.85 28.68 -18.97
N GLY A 338 -3.10 28.23 -18.91
CA GLY A 338 -3.89 27.92 -20.11
C GLY A 338 -3.70 26.48 -20.66
N VAL A 339 -2.88 25.65 -19.99
CA VAL A 339 -2.77 24.21 -20.30
C VAL A 339 -3.75 23.44 -19.40
N SER A 340 -4.78 22.84 -20.01
CA SER A 340 -5.71 21.95 -19.29
C SER A 340 -5.04 20.61 -19.00
N LEU A 341 -5.08 20.17 -17.73
CA LEU A 341 -4.60 18.85 -17.32
C LEU A 341 -5.71 17.80 -17.36
N SER A 342 -6.93 18.20 -17.00
CA SER A 342 -8.12 17.36 -17.03
C SER A 342 -9.38 18.20 -17.17
N GLU A 343 -10.29 17.78 -18.04
CA GLU A 343 -11.62 18.35 -18.30
C GLU A 343 -12.52 17.36 -19.06
N PRO A 344 -13.85 17.32 -18.83
CA PRO A 344 -14.57 18.05 -17.78
C PRO A 344 -14.47 17.36 -16.42
N ILE A 345 -14.48 18.13 -15.35
CA ILE A 345 -14.56 17.58 -13.99
C ILE A 345 -15.90 18.00 -13.39
N ASP A 346 -16.69 17.00 -13.03
CA ASP A 346 -17.99 17.16 -12.36
C ASP A 346 -17.94 16.46 -11.01
N LEU A 347 -18.36 17.16 -9.94
CA LEU A 347 -18.35 16.61 -8.58
C LEU A 347 -19.47 17.24 -7.75
N ASP A 348 -20.31 16.38 -7.16
CA ASP A 348 -21.33 16.75 -6.19
C ASP A 348 -21.05 16.04 -4.86
N VAL A 349 -20.61 16.82 -3.86
CA VAL A 349 -20.25 16.33 -2.53
C VAL A 349 -21.41 16.61 -1.58
N LYS A 350 -21.94 15.55 -0.99
CA LYS A 350 -23.00 15.61 0.01
C LYS A 350 -22.43 15.49 1.41
N LYS A 351 -23.21 15.94 2.37
CA LYS A 351 -22.90 15.80 3.79
C LYS A 351 -22.62 14.36 4.17
N PHE A 352 -21.56 14.12 4.92
CA PHE A 352 -21.03 12.82 5.35
C PHE A 352 -20.44 11.95 4.22
N ASP A 353 -20.29 12.47 3.03
CA ASP A 353 -19.51 11.78 2.00
C ASP A 353 -18.03 11.76 2.41
N ALA A 354 -17.38 10.63 2.15
CA ALA A 354 -15.92 10.50 2.16
C ALA A 354 -15.47 10.12 0.75
N ILE A 355 -14.94 11.09 0.00
CA ILE A 355 -14.59 10.93 -1.41
C ILE A 355 -13.09 10.87 -1.56
N ALA A 356 -12.58 9.75 -2.10
CA ALA A 356 -11.19 9.61 -2.49
C ALA A 356 -10.99 10.04 -3.95
N ILE A 357 -10.00 10.89 -4.21
CA ILE A 357 -9.58 11.27 -5.57
C ILE A 357 -8.41 10.38 -5.98
N VAL A 358 -8.58 9.64 -7.07
CA VAL A 358 -7.57 8.75 -7.64
C VAL A 358 -7.24 9.13 -9.09
N GLY A 359 -6.10 8.68 -9.60
CA GLY A 359 -5.67 8.90 -10.98
C GLY A 359 -4.15 8.89 -11.11
N PRO A 360 -3.60 8.90 -12.34
CA PRO A 360 -2.17 8.91 -12.60
C PRO A 360 -1.44 10.09 -11.97
N ASN A 361 -0.13 9.94 -11.76
CA ASN A 361 0.70 11.05 -11.33
C ASN A 361 0.79 12.12 -12.43
N GLY A 362 0.70 13.39 -12.03
CA GLY A 362 0.75 14.53 -12.96
C GLY A 362 -0.59 14.91 -13.60
N ILE A 363 -1.68 14.14 -13.41
CA ILE A 363 -3.00 14.43 -13.98
C ILE A 363 -3.70 15.66 -13.35
N GLY A 364 -3.15 16.19 -12.25
CA GLY A 364 -3.69 17.37 -11.62
C GLY A 364 -4.50 17.15 -10.33
N LYS A 365 -4.38 16.00 -9.64
CA LYS A 365 -5.09 15.74 -8.36
C LYS A 365 -4.87 16.84 -7.32
N SER A 366 -3.61 17.15 -7.01
CA SER A 366 -3.26 18.25 -6.08
C SER A 366 -3.63 19.63 -6.64
N THR A 367 -3.63 19.80 -7.96
CA THR A 367 -4.09 21.02 -8.62
C THR A 367 -5.58 21.21 -8.39
N LEU A 368 -6.40 20.14 -8.53
CA LEU A 368 -7.82 20.20 -8.21
C LEU A 368 -8.05 20.63 -6.76
N ILE A 369 -7.38 19.98 -5.80
CA ILE A 369 -7.47 20.34 -4.38
C ILE A 369 -7.10 21.82 -4.17
N LYS A 370 -5.98 22.29 -4.72
CA LYS A 370 -5.55 23.69 -4.61
C LYS A 370 -6.54 24.67 -5.25
N SER A 371 -7.20 24.28 -6.33
CA SER A 371 -8.24 25.09 -6.95
C SER A 371 -9.50 25.13 -6.10
N LEU A 372 -9.89 24.02 -5.45
CA LEU A 372 -11.03 23.97 -4.53
C LEU A 372 -10.81 24.83 -3.28
N VAL A 373 -9.57 24.90 -2.79
CA VAL A 373 -9.19 25.75 -1.63
C VAL A 373 -8.95 27.20 -2.05
N GLY A 374 -9.00 27.51 -3.36
CA GLY A 374 -8.83 28.87 -3.88
C GLY A 374 -7.38 29.35 -3.99
N GLN A 375 -6.39 28.44 -3.89
CA GLN A 375 -4.98 28.79 -4.09
C GLN A 375 -4.60 28.94 -5.57
N ILE A 376 -5.29 28.23 -6.45
CA ILE A 376 -5.11 28.27 -7.91
C ILE A 376 -6.48 28.46 -8.55
N PRO A 377 -6.64 29.37 -9.52
CA PRO A 377 -7.91 29.53 -10.21
C PRO A 377 -8.20 28.32 -11.11
N PHE A 378 -9.48 27.98 -11.29
CA PHE A 378 -9.90 27.05 -12.35
C PHE A 378 -9.67 27.70 -13.72
N ILE A 379 -9.29 26.92 -14.73
CA ILE A 379 -9.22 27.38 -16.13
C ILE A 379 -10.66 27.62 -16.63
N LYS A 380 -11.60 26.75 -16.25
CA LYS A 380 -13.00 26.81 -16.61
C LYS A 380 -13.85 26.26 -15.46
N GLY A 381 -15.06 26.75 -15.31
CA GLY A 381 -15.94 26.34 -14.22
C GLY A 381 -15.67 27.06 -12.91
N GLU A 382 -16.45 26.77 -11.89
CA GLU A 382 -16.39 27.37 -10.56
C GLU A 382 -16.82 26.36 -9.51
N ALA A 383 -16.09 26.33 -8.39
CA ALA A 383 -16.47 25.52 -7.23
C ALA A 383 -17.43 26.32 -6.34
N LYS A 384 -18.59 25.74 -6.01
CA LYS A 384 -19.60 26.37 -5.14
C LYS A 384 -19.68 25.59 -3.83
N LEU A 385 -19.28 26.24 -2.73
CA LEU A 385 -19.45 25.70 -1.39
C LEU A 385 -20.89 25.86 -0.92
N GLY A 386 -21.41 24.86 -0.23
CA GLY A 386 -22.74 24.87 0.37
C GLY A 386 -22.86 25.80 1.58
N ALA A 387 -24.07 25.87 2.13
CA ALA A 387 -24.36 26.71 3.31
C ALA A 387 -23.64 26.13 4.56
N ASN A 388 -23.07 27.00 5.38
CA ASN A 388 -22.38 26.71 6.64
C ASN A 388 -21.19 25.72 6.48
N VAL A 389 -20.55 25.71 5.32
CA VAL A 389 -19.35 24.87 5.09
C VAL A 389 -18.11 25.61 5.59
N GLU A 390 -17.39 25.00 6.54
CA GLU A 390 -16.10 25.47 7.04
C GLU A 390 -15.03 24.46 6.59
N THR A 391 -14.09 24.90 5.76
CA THR A 391 -13.13 24.02 5.08
C THR A 391 -11.80 23.99 5.83
N GLY A 392 -11.34 22.81 6.22
CA GLY A 392 -9.99 22.56 6.71
C GLY A 392 -9.12 21.92 5.62
N TYR A 393 -7.89 22.39 5.45
CA TYR A 393 -6.99 21.92 4.40
C TYR A 393 -5.67 21.38 4.95
N TYR A 394 -5.37 20.12 4.61
CA TYR A 394 -4.09 19.51 4.85
C TYR A 394 -3.24 19.56 3.58
N ASP A 395 -2.14 20.32 3.61
CA ASP A 395 -1.22 20.50 2.47
C ASP A 395 -0.10 19.45 2.51
N GLN A 396 0.10 18.73 1.42
CA GLN A 396 1.18 17.75 1.23
C GLN A 396 2.57 18.37 1.47
N SER A 397 2.78 19.62 1.05
CA SER A 397 4.08 20.30 1.17
C SER A 397 4.41 20.75 2.59
N GLN A 398 3.43 20.67 3.52
CA GLN A 398 3.55 21.13 4.90
C GLN A 398 4.05 22.58 5.02
N SER A 399 3.77 23.39 3.99
CA SER A 399 4.21 24.79 3.89
C SER A 399 3.56 25.72 4.93
N ASN A 400 2.45 25.28 5.52
CA ASN A 400 1.67 26.04 6.49
C ASN A 400 2.25 26.04 7.92
N LEU A 401 3.43 25.44 8.12
CA LEU A 401 4.12 25.41 9.42
C LEU A 401 5.26 26.44 9.46
N THR A 402 5.32 27.22 10.56
CA THR A 402 6.35 28.21 10.80
C THR A 402 7.62 27.56 11.32
N LYS A 403 8.65 27.45 10.48
CA LYS A 403 9.90 26.73 10.78
C LYS A 403 10.65 27.19 12.04
N THR A 404 10.46 28.45 12.44
CA THR A 404 11.13 29.05 13.60
C THR A 404 10.42 28.79 14.93
N ASN A 405 9.15 28.44 14.89
CA ASN A 405 8.34 28.16 16.08
C ASN A 405 8.74 26.85 16.74
N THR A 406 8.47 26.73 18.04
CA THR A 406 8.42 25.43 18.70
C THR A 406 7.13 24.70 18.34
N VAL A 407 7.06 23.39 18.57
CA VAL A 407 5.85 22.59 18.38
C VAL A 407 4.67 23.18 19.19
N LEU A 408 4.93 23.64 20.41
CA LEU A 408 3.92 24.27 21.26
C LEU A 408 3.48 25.62 20.71
N ASP A 409 4.43 26.49 20.36
CA ASP A 409 4.15 27.85 19.89
C ASP A 409 3.38 27.82 18.57
N GLU A 410 3.66 26.87 17.69
CA GLU A 410 2.95 26.73 16.40
C GLU A 410 1.44 26.54 16.57
N LEU A 411 1.00 25.80 17.59
CA LEU A 411 -0.40 25.66 17.91
C LEU A 411 -0.91 26.87 18.70
N TRP A 412 -0.14 27.33 19.69
CA TRP A 412 -0.57 28.39 20.58
C TRP A 412 -0.74 29.74 19.88
N ASP A 413 0.14 30.07 18.94
CA ASP A 413 0.00 31.29 18.13
C ASP A 413 -1.30 31.27 17.30
N THR A 414 -1.70 30.11 16.81
CA THR A 414 -2.94 29.93 16.03
C THR A 414 -4.19 29.94 16.94
N PHE A 415 -4.10 29.31 18.13
CA PHE A 415 -5.21 29.12 19.07
C PHE A 415 -4.93 29.84 20.39
N SER A 416 -4.63 31.13 20.34
CA SER A 416 -4.19 31.94 21.48
C SER A 416 -5.18 32.01 22.64
N THR A 417 -6.46 31.75 22.41
CA THR A 417 -7.51 31.72 23.44
C THR A 417 -7.60 30.37 24.18
N THR A 418 -6.93 29.31 23.67
CA THR A 418 -6.97 27.98 24.25
C THR A 418 -5.91 27.85 25.37
N PRO A 419 -6.27 27.31 26.55
CA PRO A 419 -5.31 27.11 27.63
C PRO A 419 -4.15 26.19 27.20
N GLU A 420 -2.92 26.51 27.65
CA GLU A 420 -1.71 25.73 27.34
C GLU A 420 -1.86 24.23 27.66
N VAL A 421 -2.54 23.91 28.75
CA VAL A 421 -2.77 22.50 29.17
C VAL A 421 -3.57 21.74 28.12
N GLU A 422 -4.56 22.38 27.50
CA GLU A 422 -5.39 21.76 26.47
C GLU A 422 -4.58 21.54 25.17
N ILE A 423 -3.77 22.54 24.78
CA ILE A 423 -2.85 22.41 23.64
C ILE A 423 -1.85 21.26 23.88
N ARG A 424 -1.26 21.18 25.08
CA ARG A 424 -0.35 20.07 25.43
C ARG A 424 -1.05 18.71 25.44
N ASN A 425 -2.29 18.64 25.90
CA ASN A 425 -3.09 17.41 25.82
C ASN A 425 -3.36 17.01 24.38
N ARG A 426 -3.70 17.95 23.52
CA ARG A 426 -3.89 17.71 22.07
C ARG A 426 -2.59 17.23 21.44
N LEU A 427 -1.48 17.92 21.66
CA LEU A 427 -0.16 17.49 21.18
C LEU A 427 0.21 16.09 21.69
N GLY A 428 -0.11 15.78 22.95
CA GLY A 428 0.07 14.44 23.53
C GLY A 428 -0.72 13.36 22.79
N ALA A 429 -1.95 13.67 22.35
CA ALA A 429 -2.78 12.78 21.54
C ALA A 429 -2.15 12.49 20.16
N PHE A 430 -1.32 13.40 19.65
CA PHE A 430 -0.55 13.24 18.40
C PHE A 430 0.92 12.83 18.66
N LEU A 431 1.21 12.23 19.82
CA LEU A 431 2.51 11.67 20.23
C LEU A 431 3.62 12.71 20.47
N PHE A 432 3.30 13.96 20.71
CA PHE A 432 4.27 14.94 21.20
C PHE A 432 4.21 15.02 22.73
N SER A 433 5.26 14.59 23.40
CA SER A 433 5.26 14.54 24.87
C SER A 433 6.58 15.03 25.47
N GLY A 434 6.54 15.50 26.73
CA GLY A 434 7.72 15.92 27.46
C GLY A 434 8.46 17.07 26.77
N ASP A 435 9.71 16.84 26.37
CA ASP A 435 10.56 17.84 25.71
C ASP A 435 10.30 17.97 24.21
N ASP A 436 9.55 17.08 23.59
CA ASP A 436 9.21 17.16 22.16
C ASP A 436 8.46 18.45 21.82
N VAL A 437 7.62 18.92 22.72
CA VAL A 437 6.83 20.15 22.53
C VAL A 437 7.70 21.42 22.45
N LYS A 438 8.95 21.34 22.92
CA LYS A 438 9.92 22.46 22.90
C LYS A 438 10.83 22.41 21.67
N LYS A 439 10.80 21.32 20.88
CA LYS A 439 11.59 21.21 19.65
C LYS A 439 11.12 22.26 18.64
N SER A 440 12.07 22.84 17.91
CA SER A 440 11.74 23.70 16.76
C SER A 440 11.13 22.84 15.64
N VAL A 441 10.13 23.39 14.95
CA VAL A 441 9.49 22.76 13.78
C VAL A 441 10.50 22.39 12.70
N SER A 442 11.57 23.18 12.55
CA SER A 442 12.66 22.90 11.61
C SER A 442 13.44 21.61 11.92
N MET A 443 13.46 21.16 13.18
CA MET A 443 14.16 19.94 13.63
C MET A 443 13.30 18.69 13.54
N LEU A 444 12.03 18.83 13.23
CA LEU A 444 11.11 17.70 13.13
C LEU A 444 11.36 16.87 11.88
N SER A 445 11.22 15.55 11.98
CA SER A 445 11.14 14.64 10.84
C SER A 445 9.88 14.91 10.00
N GLY A 446 9.82 14.38 8.78
CA GLY A 446 8.63 14.49 7.92
C GLY A 446 7.37 13.97 8.59
N GLY A 447 7.44 12.82 9.26
CA GLY A 447 6.30 12.25 9.99
C GLY A 447 5.89 13.05 11.22
N GLU A 448 6.84 13.63 11.96
CA GLU A 448 6.53 14.52 13.09
C GLU A 448 5.83 15.80 12.60
N ARG A 449 6.30 16.41 11.50
CA ARG A 449 5.61 17.57 10.90
C ARG A 449 4.20 17.22 10.43
N ALA A 450 4.01 16.06 9.82
CA ALA A 450 2.69 15.58 9.41
C ALA A 450 1.73 15.47 10.62
N ARG A 451 2.18 14.86 11.72
CA ARG A 451 1.38 14.76 12.96
C ARG A 451 1.07 16.13 13.58
N LEU A 452 2.03 17.07 13.53
CA LEU A 452 1.80 18.44 14.03
C LEU A 452 0.73 19.16 13.21
N LEU A 453 0.78 19.03 11.89
CA LEU A 453 -0.23 19.64 10.99
C LEU A 453 -1.62 19.02 11.21
N LEU A 454 -1.68 17.69 11.40
CA LEU A 454 -2.95 17.01 11.75
C LEU A 454 -3.48 17.46 13.12
N ALA A 455 -2.59 17.66 14.11
CA ALA A 455 -2.97 18.20 15.41
C ALA A 455 -3.56 19.61 15.28
N LYS A 456 -2.94 20.48 14.47
CA LYS A 456 -3.44 21.82 14.17
C LYS A 456 -4.82 21.77 13.52
N LEU A 457 -4.98 20.96 12.47
CA LEU A 457 -6.24 20.76 11.76
C LEU A 457 -7.36 20.24 12.69
N SER A 458 -7.04 19.32 13.62
CA SER A 458 -8.02 18.78 14.57
C SER A 458 -8.57 19.80 15.57
N MET A 459 -7.88 20.93 15.76
CA MET A 459 -8.33 22.03 16.63
C MET A 459 -9.19 23.07 15.92
N GLU A 460 -9.19 23.09 14.59
CA GLU A 460 -9.98 24.04 13.80
C GLU A 460 -11.47 23.71 13.81
N ASN A 461 -11.86 22.47 14.13
CA ASN A 461 -13.24 21.98 14.16
C ASN A 461 -14.03 22.21 12.86
N ASN A 462 -13.36 22.14 11.72
CA ASN A 462 -13.96 22.27 10.40
C ASN A 462 -14.91 21.11 10.10
N ASN A 463 -15.99 21.35 9.34
CA ASN A 463 -16.98 20.33 8.97
C ASN A 463 -16.75 19.74 7.57
N PHE A 464 -15.80 20.29 6.81
CA PHE A 464 -15.35 19.76 5.53
C PHE A 464 -13.83 19.71 5.50
N LEU A 465 -13.25 18.51 5.49
CA LEU A 465 -11.80 18.32 5.44
C LEU A 465 -11.37 17.96 4.02
N ILE A 466 -10.39 18.70 3.51
CA ILE A 466 -9.71 18.45 2.23
C ILE A 466 -8.28 18.04 2.55
N LEU A 467 -7.90 16.80 2.22
CA LEU A 467 -6.60 16.23 2.59
C LEU A 467 -5.81 15.84 1.34
N ASP A 468 -4.61 16.41 1.18
CA ASP A 468 -3.68 16.08 0.08
C ASP A 468 -2.58 15.15 0.58
N GLU A 469 -2.69 13.84 0.30
CA GLU A 469 -1.76 12.78 0.70
C GLU A 469 -1.49 12.74 2.23
N PRO A 470 -2.52 12.62 3.10
CA PRO A 470 -2.35 12.72 4.54
C PRO A 470 -1.59 11.53 5.16
N THR A 471 -1.47 10.42 4.44
CA THR A 471 -0.76 9.21 4.87
C THR A 471 0.74 9.24 4.58
N ASN A 472 1.22 10.19 3.76
CA ASN A 472 2.63 10.31 3.43
C ASN A 472 3.47 10.62 4.66
N HIS A 473 4.62 9.97 4.78
CA HIS A 473 5.56 10.06 5.90
C HIS A 473 5.06 9.54 7.25
N LEU A 474 3.81 9.06 7.34
CA LEU A 474 3.31 8.40 8.55
C LEU A 474 3.74 6.93 8.58
N ASP A 475 4.10 6.45 9.76
CA ASP A 475 4.29 5.02 9.98
C ASP A 475 2.93 4.29 10.04
N ILE A 476 2.98 2.98 9.95
CA ILE A 476 1.77 2.15 9.87
C ILE A 476 0.85 2.39 11.07
N ASP A 477 1.42 2.50 12.29
CA ASP A 477 0.64 2.75 13.53
C ASP A 477 -0.07 4.12 13.46
N SER A 478 0.62 5.17 13.01
CA SER A 478 0.03 6.52 12.86
C SER A 478 -1.03 6.58 11.75
N LYS A 479 -0.84 5.81 10.67
CA LYS A 479 -1.85 5.68 9.61
C LYS A 479 -3.13 5.06 10.14
N GLU A 480 -3.02 3.97 10.91
CA GLU A 480 -4.19 3.29 11.49
C GLU A 480 -4.99 4.19 12.42
N VAL A 481 -4.30 4.98 13.24
CA VAL A 481 -4.95 5.95 14.13
C VAL A 481 -5.65 7.05 13.33
N LEU A 482 -5.01 7.56 12.27
CA LEU A 482 -5.62 8.54 11.38
C LEU A 482 -6.86 7.97 10.67
N GLU A 483 -6.79 6.74 10.17
CA GLU A 483 -7.91 6.02 9.55
C GLU A 483 -9.11 5.97 10.50
N ASN A 484 -8.89 5.50 11.74
CA ASN A 484 -9.95 5.41 12.74
C ASN A 484 -10.54 6.79 13.06
N ALA A 485 -9.70 7.81 13.21
CA ALA A 485 -10.14 9.18 13.49
C ALA A 485 -10.98 9.78 12.36
N LEU A 486 -10.66 9.46 11.10
CA LEU A 486 -11.42 9.94 9.94
C LEU A 486 -12.71 9.16 9.69
N ILE A 487 -12.75 7.86 10.06
CA ILE A 487 -13.98 7.05 10.03
C ILE A 487 -14.97 7.58 11.09
N GLU A 488 -14.49 7.96 12.26
CA GLU A 488 -15.32 8.52 13.34
C GLU A 488 -15.68 10.00 13.15
N PHE A 489 -15.11 10.66 12.15
CA PHE A 489 -15.35 12.08 11.91
C PHE A 489 -16.80 12.34 11.47
N ASP A 490 -17.47 13.25 12.16
CA ASP A 490 -18.87 13.64 11.96
C ASP A 490 -19.08 14.73 10.88
N GLY A 491 -18.09 14.91 9.99
CA GLY A 491 -18.11 15.86 8.86
C GLY A 491 -18.05 15.17 7.50
N THR A 492 -17.58 15.92 6.50
CA THR A 492 -17.43 15.48 5.10
C THR A 492 -15.95 15.47 4.74
N LEU A 493 -15.53 14.48 3.97
CA LEU A 493 -14.12 14.28 3.59
C LEU A 493 -13.96 14.31 2.07
N LEU A 494 -12.92 15.00 1.61
CA LEU A 494 -12.41 14.90 0.24
C LEU A 494 -10.90 14.72 0.34
N PHE A 495 -10.34 13.65 -0.22
CA PHE A 495 -8.92 13.41 -0.06
C PHE A 495 -8.27 12.78 -1.29
N VAL A 496 -7.00 13.11 -1.49
CA VAL A 496 -6.10 12.41 -2.42
C VAL A 496 -5.25 11.45 -1.61
N SER A 497 -5.15 10.21 -2.02
CA SER A 497 -4.18 9.25 -1.47
C SER A 497 -3.75 8.21 -2.49
N HIS A 498 -2.51 7.74 -2.36
CA HIS A 498 -1.99 6.56 -3.05
C HIS A 498 -1.99 5.31 -2.17
N ASP A 499 -2.38 5.46 -0.91
CA ASP A 499 -2.52 4.37 0.04
C ASP A 499 -3.87 3.66 -0.17
N ARG A 500 -3.83 2.52 -0.87
CA ARG A 500 -5.03 1.74 -1.23
C ARG A 500 -5.78 1.24 0.00
N TYR A 501 -5.06 0.89 1.07
CA TYR A 501 -5.67 0.44 2.32
C TYR A 501 -6.43 1.57 3.00
N PHE A 502 -5.83 2.76 3.03
CA PHE A 502 -6.46 3.98 3.53
C PHE A 502 -7.71 4.33 2.73
N ILE A 503 -7.63 4.31 1.39
CA ILE A 503 -8.78 4.58 0.53
C ILE A 503 -9.91 3.58 0.83
N ASN A 504 -9.60 2.30 0.88
CA ASN A 504 -10.59 1.23 1.08
C ASN A 504 -11.30 1.34 2.43
N ARG A 505 -10.61 1.78 3.49
CA ARG A 505 -11.19 1.93 4.83
C ARG A 505 -12.01 3.20 5.02
N VAL A 506 -11.62 4.30 4.40
CA VAL A 506 -12.17 5.63 4.68
C VAL A 506 -13.17 6.08 3.60
N ALA A 507 -12.91 5.76 2.33
CA ALA A 507 -13.75 6.24 1.24
C ALA A 507 -15.12 5.54 1.17
N THR A 508 -16.15 6.34 0.97
CA THR A 508 -17.50 5.87 0.59
C THR A 508 -17.74 5.99 -0.91
N LYS A 509 -16.93 6.82 -1.59
CA LYS A 509 -16.98 7.06 -3.04
C LYS A 509 -15.56 7.30 -3.55
N VAL A 510 -15.32 6.95 -4.81
CA VAL A 510 -14.03 7.18 -5.49
C VAL A 510 -14.25 8.02 -6.73
N LEU A 511 -13.56 9.16 -6.82
CA LEU A 511 -13.52 10.03 -8.00
C LEU A 511 -12.22 9.71 -8.78
N GLU A 512 -12.34 9.10 -9.93
CA GLU A 512 -11.22 8.92 -10.85
C GLU A 512 -11.07 10.14 -11.75
N ILE A 513 -9.85 10.68 -11.81
CA ILE A 513 -9.47 11.76 -12.73
C ILE A 513 -8.57 11.20 -13.81
N SER A 514 -8.92 11.47 -15.05
CA SER A 514 -8.18 11.10 -16.25
C SER A 514 -8.01 12.31 -17.19
N ASP A 515 -7.27 12.12 -18.28
CA ASP A 515 -7.18 13.08 -19.38
C ASP A 515 -8.52 13.33 -20.09
N LYS A 516 -9.47 12.39 -19.97
CA LYS A 516 -10.82 12.45 -20.57
C LYS A 516 -11.88 13.00 -19.61
N GLY A 517 -11.47 13.49 -18.43
CA GLY A 517 -12.36 14.03 -17.42
C GLY A 517 -12.45 13.20 -16.13
N SER A 518 -13.55 13.33 -15.41
CA SER A 518 -13.77 12.66 -14.14
C SER A 518 -14.88 11.61 -14.21
N THR A 519 -14.73 10.53 -13.43
CA THR A 519 -15.75 9.50 -13.25
C THR A 519 -15.93 9.21 -11.76
N LEU A 520 -17.16 9.29 -11.25
CA LEU A 520 -17.49 9.01 -9.86
C LEU A 520 -18.01 7.59 -9.69
N TYR A 521 -17.37 6.80 -8.83
CA TYR A 521 -17.78 5.45 -8.45
C TYR A 521 -18.39 5.48 -7.04
N LEU A 522 -19.56 4.85 -6.88
CA LEU A 522 -20.32 4.82 -5.62
C LEU A 522 -19.95 3.58 -4.82
N GLY A 523 -18.81 3.58 -4.16
CA GLY A 523 -18.30 2.47 -3.37
C GLY A 523 -16.86 2.72 -2.92
N ASP A 524 -16.28 1.73 -2.27
CA ASP A 524 -14.89 1.73 -1.81
C ASP A 524 -13.89 1.48 -2.97
N TYR A 525 -12.63 1.30 -2.61
CA TYR A 525 -11.57 1.10 -3.60
C TYR A 525 -11.70 -0.24 -4.35
N ASP A 526 -12.12 -1.31 -3.68
CA ASP A 526 -12.28 -2.63 -4.31
C ASP A 526 -13.45 -2.61 -5.31
N TYR A 527 -14.54 -1.94 -4.97
CA TYR A 527 -15.64 -1.69 -5.90
C TYR A 527 -15.20 -0.89 -7.14
N TYR A 528 -14.39 0.18 -6.92
CA TYR A 528 -13.82 0.97 -8.01
C TYR A 528 -13.01 0.09 -8.97
N LEU A 529 -12.10 -0.76 -8.45
CA LEU A 529 -11.28 -1.65 -9.27
C LEU A 529 -12.12 -2.62 -10.10
N THR A 530 -13.13 -3.23 -9.49
CA THR A 530 -14.02 -4.17 -10.14
C THR A 530 -14.79 -3.49 -11.28
N LYS A 531 -15.38 -2.33 -11.00
CA LYS A 531 -16.14 -1.57 -12.01
C LYS A 531 -15.28 -1.01 -13.13
N LYS A 532 -14.07 -0.58 -12.83
CA LYS A 532 -13.11 -0.13 -13.84
C LYS A 532 -12.74 -1.27 -14.78
N ALA A 533 -12.41 -2.45 -14.24
CA ALA A 533 -12.09 -3.62 -15.05
C ALA A 533 -13.27 -4.03 -15.96
N GLU A 534 -14.51 -4.03 -15.44
CA GLU A 534 -15.71 -4.28 -16.24
C GLU A 534 -15.88 -3.27 -17.38
N LEU A 535 -15.65 -1.98 -17.12
CA LEU A 535 -15.78 -0.93 -18.13
C LEU A 535 -14.69 -1.01 -19.20
N GLU A 536 -13.45 -1.31 -18.81
CA GLU A 536 -12.32 -1.50 -19.72
C GLU A 536 -12.53 -2.73 -20.62
N GLU A 537 -13.05 -3.82 -20.08
CA GLU A 537 -13.38 -5.01 -20.87
C GLU A 537 -14.50 -4.73 -21.87
N LEU A 538 -15.55 -4.02 -21.45
CA LEU A 538 -16.62 -3.57 -22.34
C LEU A 538 -16.11 -2.64 -23.45
N ALA A 539 -15.21 -1.71 -23.13
CA ALA A 539 -14.61 -0.81 -24.11
C ALA A 539 -13.76 -1.58 -25.12
N ARG A 540 -12.95 -2.55 -24.66
CA ARG A 540 -12.13 -3.41 -25.52
C ARG A 540 -12.99 -4.26 -26.46
N LEU A 541 -14.05 -4.86 -25.96
CA LEU A 541 -14.99 -5.62 -26.78
C LEU A 541 -15.67 -4.75 -27.86
N ASN A 542 -16.01 -3.51 -27.51
CA ASN A 542 -16.58 -2.56 -28.47
C ASN A 542 -15.53 -2.11 -29.52
N GLU A 543 -14.27 -1.93 -29.16
CA GLU A 543 -13.18 -1.60 -30.10
C GLU A 543 -12.86 -2.77 -31.03
N GLU A 544 -12.90 -3.99 -30.55
CA GLU A 544 -12.76 -5.20 -31.38
C GLU A 544 -13.92 -5.32 -32.36
N GLU A 545 -15.16 -5.01 -31.97
CA GLU A 545 -16.32 -4.96 -32.89
C GLU A 545 -16.19 -3.86 -33.94
N VAL A 546 -15.67 -2.68 -33.58
CA VAL A 546 -15.46 -1.56 -34.54
C VAL A 546 -14.28 -1.81 -35.46
N SER A 547 -13.21 -2.47 -34.99
CA SER A 547 -12.06 -2.82 -35.82
C SER A 547 -12.38 -3.97 -36.80
N ALA A 548 -13.15 -4.95 -36.37
CA ALA A 548 -13.69 -6.02 -37.23
C ALA A 548 -14.60 -5.44 -38.33
N SER A 549 -15.40 -4.41 -38.01
CA SER A 549 -16.27 -3.76 -39.01
C SER A 549 -15.54 -2.87 -40.02
N LYS A 550 -14.28 -2.51 -39.81
CA LYS A 550 -13.45 -1.72 -40.75
C LYS A 550 -12.64 -2.57 -41.72
N THR A 551 -12.53 -3.87 -41.53
CA THR A 551 -11.72 -4.79 -42.38
C THR A 551 -12.58 -5.59 -43.39
N GLU A 552 -13.90 -5.45 -43.36
CA GLU A 552 -14.79 -6.21 -44.25
C GLU A 552 -15.50 -5.34 -45.30
N ILE A 553 -14.80 -5.13 -46.40
CA ILE A 553 -15.45 -5.02 -47.70
C ILE A 553 -14.97 -6.25 -48.51
N ASP A 554 -15.65 -7.34 -48.35
CA ASP A 554 -15.90 -8.49 -49.17
C ASP A 554 -16.01 -9.78 -48.34
N VAL A 555 -17.18 -10.15 -47.91
CA VAL A 555 -17.78 -11.50 -47.85
C VAL A 555 -19.16 -11.41 -47.15
N THR A 556 -20.21 -11.34 -47.90
CA THR A 556 -21.61 -11.19 -47.42
C THR A 556 -22.35 -12.52 -47.36
N SER A 557 -21.95 -13.51 -46.60
CA SER A 557 -22.81 -14.66 -46.32
C SER A 557 -22.66 -15.33 -44.97
N ASP A 558 -21.53 -15.15 -44.24
CA ASP A 558 -21.35 -15.74 -42.92
C ASP A 558 -21.73 -14.79 -41.78
N TYR A 559 -21.87 -13.50 -42.06
CA TYR A 559 -22.07 -12.43 -41.06
C TYR A 559 -23.46 -12.42 -40.42
N GLU A 560 -24.49 -12.79 -41.18
CA GLU A 560 -25.87 -12.86 -40.65
C GLU A 560 -26.03 -14.02 -39.65
N THR A 561 -25.36 -15.13 -39.85
CA THR A 561 -25.42 -16.32 -38.98
C THR A 561 -24.64 -16.09 -37.67
N GLN A 562 -23.50 -15.44 -37.68
CA GLN A 562 -22.72 -15.10 -36.49
C GLN A 562 -23.41 -14.01 -35.64
N LYS A 563 -24.06 -13.04 -36.26
CA LYS A 563 -24.79 -11.96 -35.56
C LYS A 563 -26.07 -12.46 -34.87
N VAL A 564 -26.70 -13.48 -35.42
CA VAL A 564 -27.86 -14.16 -34.81
C VAL A 564 -27.37 -14.97 -33.60
N ASN A 565 -26.28 -15.73 -33.72
CA ASN A 565 -25.70 -16.52 -32.64
C ASN A 565 -25.18 -15.63 -31.48
N GLN A 566 -24.55 -14.48 -31.74
CA GLN A 566 -24.11 -13.55 -30.71
C GLN A 566 -25.29 -12.87 -29.99
N LYS A 567 -26.36 -12.52 -30.70
CA LYS A 567 -27.56 -11.98 -30.06
C LYS A 567 -28.25 -13.01 -29.18
N GLU A 568 -28.31 -14.27 -29.59
CA GLU A 568 -28.84 -15.37 -28.76
C GLU A 568 -27.95 -15.63 -27.56
N PHE A 569 -26.63 -15.66 -27.71
CA PHE A 569 -25.67 -15.83 -26.62
C PHE A 569 -25.81 -14.74 -25.56
N ARG A 570 -25.86 -13.45 -25.98
CA ARG A 570 -26.08 -12.32 -25.04
C ARG A 570 -27.42 -12.39 -24.33
N LYS A 571 -28.46 -12.86 -25.01
CA LYS A 571 -29.80 -13.02 -24.42
C LYS A 571 -29.78 -14.13 -23.37
N ILE A 572 -29.08 -15.22 -23.65
CA ILE A 572 -28.93 -16.36 -22.74
C ILE A 572 -28.11 -15.93 -21.50
N THR A 573 -26.95 -15.30 -21.69
CA THR A 573 -26.09 -14.81 -20.59
C THR A 573 -26.83 -13.83 -19.68
N ARG A 574 -27.56 -12.87 -20.26
CA ARG A 574 -28.35 -11.92 -19.47
C ARG A 574 -29.44 -12.64 -18.66
N ARG A 575 -30.10 -13.65 -19.27
CA ARG A 575 -31.14 -14.42 -18.59
C ARG A 575 -30.58 -15.28 -17.46
N VAL A 576 -29.36 -15.83 -17.63
CA VAL A 576 -28.66 -16.57 -16.56
C VAL A 576 -28.40 -15.65 -15.36
N VAL A 577 -27.89 -14.45 -15.57
CA VAL A 577 -27.63 -13.46 -14.48
C VAL A 577 -28.93 -13.04 -13.80
N GLU A 578 -30.05 -12.87 -14.56
CA GLU A 578 -31.36 -12.56 -13.98
C GLU A 578 -31.89 -13.71 -13.10
N ILE A 579 -31.67 -14.96 -13.53
CA ILE A 579 -32.06 -16.16 -12.75
C ILE A 579 -31.22 -16.27 -11.47
N GLU A 580 -29.92 -16.09 -11.54
CA GLU A 580 -29.03 -16.14 -10.38
C GLU A 580 -29.42 -15.09 -9.33
N ALA A 581 -29.64 -13.85 -9.76
CA ALA A 581 -30.14 -12.80 -8.85
C ALA A 581 -31.49 -13.11 -8.23
N ARG A 582 -32.38 -13.76 -8.98
CA ARG A 582 -33.69 -14.15 -8.46
C ARG A 582 -33.60 -15.31 -7.47
N LEU A 583 -32.74 -16.30 -7.74
CA LEU A 583 -32.47 -17.42 -6.83
C LEU A 583 -31.90 -16.93 -5.48
N GLU A 584 -31.01 -15.96 -5.49
CA GLU A 584 -30.47 -15.36 -4.26
C GLU A 584 -31.54 -14.67 -3.40
N VAL A 585 -32.49 -13.96 -4.06
CA VAL A 585 -33.65 -13.37 -3.35
C VAL A 585 -34.54 -14.43 -2.75
N LEU A 586 -34.88 -15.50 -3.51
CA LEU A 586 -35.72 -16.58 -3.04
C LEU A 586 -35.10 -17.38 -1.90
N GLU A 587 -33.77 -17.57 -1.89
CA GLU A 587 -33.02 -18.19 -0.81
C GLU A 587 -33.08 -17.36 0.48
N ASN A 588 -33.00 -16.04 0.37
CA ASN A 588 -33.16 -15.13 1.51
C ASN A 588 -34.60 -15.15 2.04
N ASP A 589 -35.62 -15.21 1.16
CA ASP A 589 -37.02 -15.29 1.54
C ASP A 589 -37.33 -16.64 2.22
N GLU A 590 -36.79 -17.74 1.72
CA GLU A 590 -36.88 -19.08 2.33
C GLU A 590 -36.29 -19.08 3.75
N ASN A 591 -35.11 -18.51 3.94
CA ASN A 591 -34.47 -18.40 5.25
C ASN A 591 -35.28 -17.54 6.23
N ASN A 592 -35.91 -16.46 5.76
CA ASN A 592 -36.78 -15.62 6.57
C ASN A 592 -38.06 -16.37 7.00
N ILE A 593 -38.69 -17.10 6.08
CA ILE A 593 -39.91 -17.89 6.38
C ILE A 593 -39.56 -19.00 7.36
N ASN A 594 -38.46 -19.72 7.16
CA ASN A 594 -37.99 -20.74 8.10
C ASN A 594 -37.76 -20.17 9.50
N GLY A 595 -37.18 -18.93 9.59
CA GLY A 595 -37.03 -18.21 10.86
C GLY A 595 -38.38 -17.90 11.53
N LEU A 596 -39.38 -17.41 10.77
CA LEU A 596 -40.72 -17.11 11.27
C LEU A 596 -41.49 -18.37 11.70
N MET A 597 -41.26 -19.49 11.01
CA MET A 597 -41.86 -20.79 11.40
C MET A 597 -41.34 -21.30 12.75
N LEU A 598 -40.07 -21.03 13.08
CA LEU A 598 -39.48 -21.40 14.38
C LEU A 598 -39.99 -20.52 15.54
N GLU A 599 -40.42 -19.30 15.27
CA GLU A 599 -40.92 -18.36 16.28
C GLU A 599 -42.43 -18.43 16.52
N THR A 600 -43.19 -19.07 15.63
CA THR A 600 -44.66 -19.08 15.65
C THR A 600 -45.23 -20.40 16.16
N ASN A 601 -46.04 -20.36 17.23
CA ASN A 601 -46.77 -21.52 17.78
C ASN A 601 -48.25 -21.59 17.31
N ASP A 602 -48.66 -20.75 16.38
CA ASP A 602 -50.04 -20.69 15.87
C ASP A 602 -50.20 -21.62 14.65
N ILE A 603 -51.00 -22.66 14.77
CA ILE A 603 -51.20 -23.70 13.75
C ILE A 603 -51.77 -23.11 12.44
N GLY A 604 -52.59 -22.06 12.49
CA GLY A 604 -53.13 -21.41 11.30
C GLY A 604 -52.04 -20.68 10.51
N LYS A 605 -51.21 -19.91 11.18
CA LYS A 605 -50.08 -19.19 10.58
C LYS A 605 -48.99 -20.12 10.05
N LEU A 606 -48.69 -21.21 10.76
CA LEU A 606 -47.76 -22.25 10.30
C LEU A 606 -48.22 -22.87 8.97
N SER A 607 -49.51 -23.12 8.79
CA SER A 607 -50.05 -23.66 7.53
C SER A 607 -49.93 -22.66 6.37
N ASP A 608 -50.10 -21.37 6.64
CA ASP A 608 -49.95 -20.33 5.59
C ASP A 608 -48.49 -20.12 5.21
N LEU A 609 -47.54 -20.06 6.20
CA LEU A 609 -46.10 -19.99 5.97
C LEU A 609 -45.59 -21.23 5.22
N GLN A 610 -46.14 -22.42 5.48
CA GLN A 610 -45.75 -23.63 4.78
C GLN A 610 -46.17 -23.61 3.30
N LYS A 611 -47.34 -23.06 2.97
CA LYS A 611 -47.75 -22.87 1.58
C LYS A 611 -46.89 -21.86 0.84
N GLU A 612 -46.48 -20.82 1.54
CA GLU A 612 -45.59 -19.80 0.99
C GLU A 612 -44.18 -20.37 0.75
N LEU A 613 -43.67 -21.21 1.65
CA LEU A 613 -42.41 -21.95 1.50
C LEU A 613 -42.46 -22.91 0.29
N GLU A 614 -43.56 -23.69 0.17
CA GLU A 614 -43.75 -24.61 -0.96
C GLU A 614 -43.77 -23.85 -2.30
N SER A 615 -44.41 -22.67 -2.35
CA SER A 615 -44.42 -21.80 -3.55
C SER A 615 -43.04 -21.28 -3.93
N ILE A 616 -42.23 -20.90 -2.94
CA ILE A 616 -40.85 -20.45 -3.15
C ILE A 616 -39.97 -21.59 -3.66
N GLN A 617 -40.10 -22.78 -3.08
CA GLN A 617 -39.35 -23.96 -3.51
C GLN A 617 -39.74 -24.44 -4.91
N GLU A 618 -41.02 -24.33 -5.30
CA GLU A 618 -41.45 -24.60 -6.68
C GLU A 618 -40.84 -23.59 -7.66
N GLU A 619 -40.80 -22.28 -7.32
CA GLU A 619 -40.20 -21.26 -8.16
C GLU A 619 -38.67 -21.48 -8.28
N GLN A 620 -37.97 -21.82 -7.19
CA GLN A 620 -36.56 -22.16 -7.20
C GLN A 620 -36.25 -23.35 -8.12
N LEU A 621 -37.05 -24.41 -8.06
CA LEU A 621 -36.87 -25.61 -8.88
C LEU A 621 -36.99 -25.29 -10.38
N LEU A 622 -38.02 -24.53 -10.75
CA LEU A 622 -38.25 -24.11 -12.14
C LEU A 622 -37.09 -23.21 -12.67
N LEU A 623 -36.60 -22.29 -11.84
CA LEU A 623 -35.49 -21.43 -12.19
C LEU A 623 -34.19 -22.21 -12.30
N MET A 624 -33.94 -23.21 -11.45
CA MET A 624 -32.77 -24.09 -11.55
C MET A 624 -32.79 -24.92 -12.84
N GLU A 625 -33.96 -25.49 -13.23
CA GLU A 625 -34.09 -26.20 -14.51
C GLU A 625 -33.86 -25.27 -15.71
N GLU A 626 -34.35 -24.02 -15.65
CA GLU A 626 -34.12 -23.03 -16.69
C GLU A 626 -32.63 -22.67 -16.74
N TRP A 627 -31.96 -22.49 -15.60
CA TRP A 627 -30.55 -22.18 -15.46
C TRP A 627 -29.65 -23.29 -16.04
N GLU A 628 -29.92 -24.55 -15.70
CA GLU A 628 -29.17 -25.70 -16.24
C GLU A 628 -29.32 -25.79 -17.77
N ASN A 629 -30.54 -25.62 -18.29
CA ASN A 629 -30.80 -25.64 -19.74
C ASN A 629 -30.11 -24.52 -20.49
N LEU A 630 -30.01 -23.33 -19.88
CA LEU A 630 -29.33 -22.17 -20.46
C LEU A 630 -27.80 -22.32 -20.43
N ASN A 631 -27.25 -22.86 -19.33
CA ASN A 631 -25.80 -23.13 -19.22
C ASN A 631 -25.35 -24.24 -20.20
N MET A 632 -26.13 -25.32 -20.37
CA MET A 632 -25.82 -26.30 -21.41
C MET A 632 -25.78 -25.71 -22.83
N ARG A 633 -26.51 -24.60 -23.06
CA ARG A 633 -26.48 -23.88 -24.35
C ARG A 633 -25.35 -22.88 -24.45
N LEU A 634 -24.72 -22.48 -23.35
CA LEU A 634 -23.55 -21.63 -23.30
C LEU A 634 -22.26 -22.43 -23.47
N ASP A 635 -22.24 -23.70 -23.07
CA ASP A 635 -21.10 -24.62 -23.19
C ASP A 635 -21.01 -25.33 -24.56
N LEU A 636 -22.01 -25.15 -25.42
CA LEU A 636 -22.05 -25.62 -26.82
C LEU A 636 -21.71 -24.50 -27.80
#